data_9657fab43d5f247c1c136ce48308c8c7
#
_entry.id   9657fab43d5f247c1c136ce48308c8c7
#
_cell.length_a   1.000
_cell.length_b   1.000
_cell.length_c   1.000
_cell.angle_alpha   90.00
_cell.angle_beta   90.00
_cell.angle_gamma   90.00
#
_symmetry.space_group_name_H-M   'P 1'
#
loop_
_entity.id
_entity.type
_entity.pdbx_description
1 polymer ?
#
loop_
_entity_poly.entity_id
_entity_poly.type
_entity_poly.pdbx_seq_one_letter_code
_entity_poly.pdbx_strand_id
1 'polypeptide(L)'
;MSANASRQQAIQSITNREPTAVEKPELLGKIWAEDVFNLARMEWALSKTAFKAIKKTVHTGEPLDPATADVVAAAMKEWAVSRGVKFFSHIFYPMTNITAEKHDGFIITNSDGGAITDFSGSLLIKGEPDGSSFPNGSLRMTNAARGYTAWDPTSPAYIMQTDNGATLMIPSVFRSWTGEARDKKIPLLRSNAAMNKAAQRVLRLMGETDIATLNSSCGAEQEYFLVDSNFANARPDLLLAGRTLFGAPPAKGQEFDDHYFGAIPTRVQVFMQDYEDQ
;
A
#
# COMPACT_ATOMS: atom_id res chain seq x y z
N MET A 1 5.46 -23.18 -35.14
CA MET A 1 6.60 -22.82 -34.25
C MET A 1 6.52 -23.65 -32.96
N SER A 2 7.62 -24.14 -32.45
CA SER A 2 7.61 -24.87 -31.17
C SER A 2 7.26 -23.93 -30.04
N ALA A 3 6.64 -24.42 -28.97
CA ALA A 3 6.31 -23.60 -27.77
C ALA A 3 7.55 -22.93 -27.18
N ASN A 4 8.73 -23.51 -27.36
CA ASN A 4 10.00 -22.95 -26.91
C ASN A 4 10.42 -21.72 -27.76
N ALA A 5 10.23 -21.78 -29.07
CA ALA A 5 10.55 -20.64 -29.93
C ALA A 5 9.66 -19.42 -29.64
N SER A 6 8.36 -19.64 -29.38
CA SER A 6 7.45 -18.55 -28.97
C SER A 6 7.82 -17.93 -27.63
N ARG A 7 8.27 -18.73 -26.67
CA ARG A 7 8.78 -18.23 -25.37
C ARG A 7 10.05 -17.42 -25.53
N GLN A 8 10.99 -17.91 -26.33
CA GLN A 8 12.24 -17.18 -26.62
C GLN A 8 11.97 -15.84 -27.32
N GLN A 9 11.02 -15.83 -28.26
CA GLN A 9 10.62 -14.60 -28.94
C GLN A 9 9.96 -13.59 -27.97
N ALA A 10 9.10 -14.07 -27.06
CA ALA A 10 8.50 -13.22 -26.03
C ALA A 10 9.57 -12.60 -25.09
N ILE A 11 10.53 -13.41 -24.63
CA ILE A 11 11.65 -12.92 -23.81
C ILE A 11 12.46 -11.87 -24.57
N GLN A 12 12.75 -12.11 -25.83
CA GLN A 12 13.52 -11.19 -26.66
C GLN A 12 12.77 -9.87 -26.91
N SER A 13 11.44 -9.93 -27.05
CA SER A 13 10.59 -8.74 -27.15
C SER A 13 10.61 -7.89 -25.89
N ILE A 14 10.61 -8.52 -24.72
CA ILE A 14 10.73 -7.80 -23.42
C ILE A 14 12.12 -7.16 -23.31
N THR A 15 13.16 -7.91 -23.64
CA THR A 15 14.57 -7.44 -23.58
C THR A 15 14.83 -6.23 -24.46
N ASN A 16 14.18 -6.18 -25.62
CA ASN A 16 14.34 -5.11 -26.61
C ASN A 16 13.32 -3.98 -26.44
N ARG A 17 12.51 -4.00 -25.40
CA ARG A 17 11.53 -2.96 -25.15
C ARG A 17 12.24 -1.66 -24.74
N GLU A 18 12.01 -0.59 -25.50
CA GLU A 18 12.40 0.75 -25.10
C GLU A 18 11.54 1.19 -23.90
N PRO A 19 12.15 1.81 -22.89
CA PRO A 19 11.39 2.42 -21.80
C PRO A 19 10.44 3.49 -22.36
N THR A 20 9.24 3.53 -21.87
CA THR A 20 8.30 4.61 -22.18
C THR A 20 8.83 5.89 -21.54
N ALA A 21 9.00 6.93 -22.32
CA ALA A 21 9.36 8.24 -21.78
C ALA A 21 8.21 8.74 -20.91
N VAL A 22 8.51 9.11 -19.67
CA VAL A 22 7.57 9.72 -18.74
C VAL A 22 7.75 11.22 -18.77
N GLU A 23 6.66 11.97 -18.84
CA GLU A 23 6.72 13.43 -18.70
C GLU A 23 7.26 13.78 -17.31
N LYS A 24 8.18 14.73 -17.27
CA LYS A 24 8.75 15.19 -16.00
C LYS A 24 7.63 15.82 -15.16
N PRO A 25 7.45 15.40 -13.91
CA PRO A 25 6.41 15.96 -13.08
C PRO A 25 6.70 17.42 -12.75
N GLU A 26 5.63 18.14 -12.41
CA GLU A 26 5.78 19.46 -11.79
C GLU A 26 6.54 19.36 -10.45
N LEU A 27 6.95 20.52 -9.89
CA LEU A 27 7.57 20.56 -8.57
C LEU A 27 6.81 19.70 -7.56
N LEU A 28 7.52 18.77 -6.90
CA LEU A 28 6.96 17.80 -5.94
C LEU A 28 5.99 18.42 -4.93
N GLY A 29 6.27 19.64 -4.46
CA GLY A 29 5.38 20.35 -3.53
C GLY A 29 4.00 20.69 -4.10
N LYS A 30 3.83 20.73 -5.43
CA LYS A 30 2.52 21.00 -6.05
C LYS A 30 1.69 19.73 -6.20
N ILE A 31 2.33 18.60 -6.46
CA ILE A 31 1.67 17.30 -6.66
C ILE A 31 1.60 16.48 -5.38
N TRP A 32 2.26 16.90 -4.31
CA TRP A 32 2.32 16.17 -3.06
C TRP A 32 0.93 15.86 -2.49
N ALA A 33 0.65 14.58 -2.32
CA ALA A 33 -0.61 14.06 -1.79
C ALA A 33 -1.86 14.47 -2.62
N GLU A 34 -1.70 14.79 -3.89
CA GLU A 34 -2.83 15.14 -4.76
C GLU A 34 -3.86 14.03 -4.85
N ASP A 35 -3.40 12.79 -5.00
CA ASP A 35 -4.23 11.59 -5.07
C ASP A 35 -4.39 10.87 -3.72
N VAL A 36 -4.29 11.59 -2.59
CA VAL A 36 -4.44 11.05 -1.25
C VAL A 36 -5.63 11.65 -0.52
N PHE A 37 -6.51 10.81 0.01
CA PHE A 37 -7.66 11.22 0.84
C PHE A 37 -7.21 11.40 2.29
N ASN A 38 -6.38 12.41 2.53
CA ASN A 38 -5.78 12.74 3.82
C ASN A 38 -6.71 13.59 4.70
N LEU A 39 -6.28 13.89 5.94
CA LEU A 39 -7.08 14.68 6.87
C LEU A 39 -7.45 16.07 6.34
N ALA A 40 -6.58 16.73 5.59
CA ALA A 40 -6.88 18.04 5.02
C ALA A 40 -8.02 17.95 4.00
N ARG A 41 -8.05 16.91 3.19
CA ARG A 41 -9.13 16.65 2.24
C ARG A 41 -10.42 16.21 2.94
N MET A 42 -10.31 15.42 3.99
CA MET A 42 -11.45 15.04 4.83
C MET A 42 -12.08 16.27 5.53
N GLU A 43 -11.28 17.22 6.00
CA GLU A 43 -11.78 18.46 6.63
C GLU A 43 -12.62 19.28 5.67
N TRP A 44 -12.24 19.31 4.40
CA TRP A 44 -13.00 20.01 3.36
C TRP A 44 -14.28 19.26 2.93
N ALA A 45 -14.21 17.91 2.87
CA ALA A 45 -15.28 17.08 2.34
C ALA A 45 -16.33 16.67 3.37
N LEU A 46 -16.03 16.73 4.66
CA LEU A 46 -16.89 16.22 5.73
C LEU A 46 -17.54 17.35 6.54
N SER A 47 -18.67 17.05 7.15
CA SER A 47 -19.21 17.92 8.19
C SER A 47 -18.22 18.05 9.38
N LYS A 48 -18.27 19.18 10.09
CA LYS A 48 -17.40 19.40 11.27
C LYS A 48 -17.49 18.27 12.31
N THR A 49 -18.67 17.68 12.50
CA THR A 49 -18.90 16.58 13.44
C THR A 49 -18.22 15.30 12.95
N ALA A 50 -18.46 14.93 11.70
CA ALA A 50 -17.84 13.73 11.10
C ALA A 50 -16.30 13.85 11.04
N PHE A 51 -15.80 15.03 10.64
CA PHE A 51 -14.35 15.28 10.63
C PHE A 51 -13.73 15.17 12.02
N LYS A 52 -14.36 15.73 13.06
CA LYS A 52 -13.87 15.59 14.44
C LYS A 52 -13.83 14.14 14.90
N ALA A 53 -14.84 13.34 14.55
CA ALA A 53 -14.89 11.92 14.89
C ALA A 53 -13.79 11.12 14.19
N ILE A 54 -13.64 11.24 12.86
CA ILE A 54 -12.57 10.52 12.13
C ILE A 54 -11.18 10.98 12.55
N LYS A 55 -10.98 12.27 12.79
CA LYS A 55 -9.70 12.81 13.29
C LYS A 55 -9.36 12.22 14.65
N LYS A 56 -10.33 12.06 15.55
CA LYS A 56 -10.13 11.39 16.84
C LYS A 56 -9.70 9.94 16.62
N THR A 57 -10.43 9.19 15.79
CA THR A 57 -10.09 7.79 15.45
C THR A 57 -8.65 7.66 14.92
N VAL A 58 -8.26 8.53 13.98
CA VAL A 58 -6.90 8.53 13.42
C VAL A 58 -5.83 8.76 14.49
N HIS A 59 -6.08 9.66 15.44
CA HIS A 59 -5.08 10.00 16.46
C HIS A 59 -5.07 9.05 17.66
N THR A 60 -6.22 8.49 18.04
CA THR A 60 -6.33 7.71 19.28
C THR A 60 -6.48 6.20 19.02
N GLY A 61 -6.80 5.78 17.81
CA GLY A 61 -7.14 4.40 17.49
C GLY A 61 -8.51 3.95 18.02
N GLU A 62 -9.35 4.87 18.53
CA GLU A 62 -10.70 4.54 18.95
C GLU A 62 -11.55 4.12 17.75
N PRO A 63 -12.46 3.14 17.93
CA PRO A 63 -13.34 2.72 16.85
C PRO A 63 -14.22 3.86 16.32
N LEU A 64 -14.41 3.89 15.01
CA LEU A 64 -15.35 4.80 14.38
C LEU A 64 -16.77 4.21 14.47
N ASP A 65 -17.75 5.07 14.75
CA ASP A 65 -19.15 4.63 14.73
C ASP A 65 -19.64 4.40 13.28
N PRO A 66 -20.59 3.48 13.06
CA PRO A 66 -21.04 3.11 11.72
C PRO A 66 -21.62 4.29 10.92
N ALA A 67 -22.37 5.19 11.57
CA ALA A 67 -22.98 6.32 10.88
C ALA A 67 -21.91 7.32 10.39
N THR A 68 -20.87 7.57 11.18
CA THR A 68 -19.71 8.35 10.72
C THR A 68 -18.96 7.65 9.60
N ALA A 69 -18.83 6.32 9.65
CA ALA A 69 -18.19 5.55 8.59
C ALA A 69 -18.95 5.67 7.26
N ASP A 70 -20.28 5.67 7.27
CA ASP A 70 -21.10 5.90 6.07
C ASP A 70 -20.85 7.28 5.45
N VAL A 71 -20.76 8.31 6.28
CA VAL A 71 -20.45 9.68 5.82
C VAL A 71 -19.05 9.76 5.22
N VAL A 72 -18.06 9.13 5.85
CA VAL A 72 -16.68 9.09 5.33
C VAL A 72 -16.62 8.31 4.02
N ALA A 73 -17.28 7.16 3.93
CA ALA A 73 -17.35 6.34 2.72
C ALA A 73 -17.97 7.11 1.55
N ALA A 74 -19.09 7.78 1.78
CA ALA A 74 -19.74 8.61 0.76
C ALA A 74 -18.82 9.72 0.24
N ALA A 75 -18.17 10.47 1.13
CA ALA A 75 -17.25 11.53 0.75
C ALA A 75 -16.01 10.99 0.00
N MET A 76 -15.47 9.87 0.44
CA MET A 76 -14.35 9.19 -0.21
C MET A 76 -14.73 8.72 -1.62
N LYS A 77 -15.92 8.13 -1.80
CA LYS A 77 -16.45 7.73 -3.10
C LYS A 77 -16.63 8.93 -4.02
N GLU A 78 -17.29 9.99 -3.57
CA GLU A 78 -17.50 11.20 -4.37
C GLU A 78 -16.18 11.80 -4.83
N TRP A 79 -15.19 11.89 -3.94
CA TRP A 79 -13.86 12.35 -4.30
C TRP A 79 -13.20 11.44 -5.35
N ALA A 80 -13.24 10.13 -5.18
CA ALA A 80 -12.65 9.19 -6.13
C ALA A 80 -13.35 9.23 -7.50
N VAL A 81 -14.67 9.21 -7.51
CA VAL A 81 -15.48 9.26 -8.74
C VAL A 81 -15.26 10.57 -9.50
N SER A 82 -15.12 11.71 -8.81
CA SER A 82 -14.80 12.99 -9.42
C SER A 82 -13.45 13.01 -10.15
N ARG A 83 -12.58 12.05 -9.85
CA ARG A 83 -11.27 11.81 -10.50
C ARG A 83 -11.30 10.66 -11.51
N GLY A 84 -12.48 10.19 -11.91
CA GLY A 84 -12.66 9.14 -12.91
C GLY A 84 -12.49 7.71 -12.39
N VAL A 85 -12.37 7.53 -11.08
CA VAL A 85 -12.23 6.21 -10.46
C VAL A 85 -13.56 5.46 -10.50
N LYS A 86 -13.53 4.18 -10.91
CA LYS A 86 -14.71 3.31 -11.01
C LYS A 86 -14.67 2.14 -10.04
N PHE A 87 -13.51 1.82 -9.51
CA PHE A 87 -13.25 0.66 -8.70
C PHE A 87 -12.53 1.04 -7.42
N PHE A 88 -12.71 0.24 -6.39
CA PHE A 88 -11.92 0.35 -5.16
C PHE A 88 -11.28 -0.98 -4.81
N SER A 89 -10.25 -0.93 -3.99
CA SER A 89 -9.56 -2.12 -3.50
C SER A 89 -9.17 -1.97 -2.05
N HIS A 90 -9.50 -2.98 -1.24
CA HIS A 90 -8.88 -3.13 0.08
C HIS A 90 -7.48 -3.73 -0.13
N ILE A 91 -6.45 -2.92 0.11
CA ILE A 91 -5.06 -3.33 -0.01
C ILE A 91 -4.51 -3.73 1.36
N PHE A 92 -3.87 -4.88 1.43
CA PHE A 92 -3.29 -5.40 2.66
C PHE A 92 -2.02 -6.21 2.38
N TYR A 93 -1.27 -6.52 3.42
CA TYR A 93 0.05 -7.13 3.32
C TYR A 93 0.07 -8.50 4.02
N PRO A 94 -0.36 -9.58 3.35
CA PRO A 94 -0.33 -10.92 3.93
C PRO A 94 1.09 -11.35 4.27
N MET A 95 1.22 -12.35 5.14
CA MET A 95 2.52 -12.84 5.61
C MET A 95 3.37 -13.50 4.52
N THR A 96 2.91 -13.52 3.29
CA THR A 96 3.56 -14.09 2.10
C THR A 96 4.55 -13.17 1.38
N ASN A 97 4.79 -11.97 1.88
CA ASN A 97 5.65 -10.93 1.29
C ASN A 97 5.14 -10.26 -0.01
N ILE A 98 3.96 -10.61 -0.48
CA ILE A 98 3.34 -9.98 -1.65
C ILE A 98 2.11 -9.23 -1.19
N THR A 99 1.94 -8.00 -1.68
CA THR A 99 0.74 -7.20 -1.45
C THR A 99 -0.48 -7.92 -2.03
N ALA A 100 -1.57 -7.92 -1.30
CA ALA A 100 -2.84 -8.48 -1.75
C ALA A 100 -3.90 -7.39 -1.85
N GLU A 101 -4.79 -7.55 -2.81
CA GLU A 101 -5.81 -6.59 -3.16
C GLU A 101 -7.16 -7.29 -3.33
N LYS A 102 -8.19 -6.75 -2.68
CA LYS A 102 -9.58 -7.15 -2.90
C LYS A 102 -10.28 -6.06 -3.69
N HIS A 103 -10.29 -6.21 -5.00
CA HIS A 103 -10.95 -5.29 -5.92
C HIS A 103 -12.47 -5.46 -5.90
N ASP A 104 -13.17 -4.33 -6.03
CA ASP A 104 -14.61 -4.28 -6.19
C ASP A 104 -15.03 -3.01 -6.95
N GLY A 105 -16.28 -2.96 -7.43
CA GLY A 105 -16.83 -1.80 -8.13
C GLY A 105 -17.70 -0.96 -7.20
N PHE A 106 -17.80 0.35 -7.51
CA PHE A 106 -18.80 1.22 -6.88
C PHE A 106 -20.21 0.97 -7.43
N ILE A 107 -20.59 -0.29 -7.55
CA ILE A 107 -21.86 -0.68 -8.15
C ILE A 107 -22.53 -1.78 -7.34
N ILE A 108 -23.81 -1.58 -7.03
CA ILE A 108 -24.65 -2.58 -6.38
C ILE A 108 -25.87 -2.81 -7.29
N THR A 109 -26.15 -4.07 -7.57
CA THR A 109 -27.37 -4.44 -8.31
C THR A 109 -28.59 -4.36 -7.40
N ASN A 110 -29.71 -3.84 -7.93
CA ASN A 110 -30.98 -3.84 -7.23
C ASN A 110 -31.88 -5.02 -7.68
N SER A 111 -32.97 -5.23 -6.96
CA SER A 111 -33.93 -6.31 -7.22
C SER A 111 -34.64 -6.19 -8.57
N ASP A 112 -34.67 -5.01 -9.17
CA ASP A 112 -35.38 -4.70 -10.40
C ASP A 112 -34.50 -4.90 -11.66
N GLY A 113 -33.31 -5.48 -11.47
CA GLY A 113 -32.34 -5.70 -12.55
C GLY A 113 -31.54 -4.46 -12.95
N GLY A 114 -31.70 -3.35 -12.22
CA GLY A 114 -30.88 -2.16 -12.34
C GLY A 114 -29.64 -2.20 -11.46
N ALA A 115 -28.89 -1.12 -11.48
CA ALA A 115 -27.73 -0.93 -10.63
C ALA A 115 -27.66 0.49 -10.08
N ILE A 116 -27.16 0.63 -8.88
CA ILE A 116 -26.88 1.91 -8.22
C ILE A 116 -25.40 2.02 -7.93
N THR A 117 -24.88 3.24 -7.97
CA THR A 117 -23.51 3.51 -7.53
C THR A 117 -23.53 3.75 -6.03
N ASP A 118 -22.98 2.81 -5.26
CA ASP A 118 -22.95 2.90 -3.82
C ASP A 118 -21.57 2.50 -3.24
N PHE A 119 -21.25 3.05 -2.09
CA PHE A 119 -20.12 2.67 -1.26
C PHE A 119 -20.45 3.03 0.18
N SER A 120 -20.91 2.05 0.91
CA SER A 120 -21.33 2.22 2.32
C SER A 120 -20.15 2.16 3.29
N GLY A 121 -20.37 2.64 4.50
CA GLY A 121 -19.41 2.50 5.58
C GLY A 121 -19.10 1.04 5.92
N SER A 122 -20.05 0.13 5.73
CA SER A 122 -19.82 -1.31 5.89
C SER A 122 -18.83 -1.84 4.85
N LEU A 123 -18.92 -1.41 3.60
CA LEU A 123 -17.97 -1.76 2.54
C LEU A 123 -16.60 -1.12 2.76
N LEU A 124 -16.55 0.09 3.32
CA LEU A 124 -15.30 0.74 3.70
C LEU A 124 -14.62 0.00 4.85
N ILE A 125 -15.36 -0.27 5.93
CA ILE A 125 -14.80 -0.83 7.16
C ILE A 125 -14.36 -2.27 6.98
N LYS A 126 -15.12 -3.08 6.23
CA LYS A 126 -14.93 -4.53 6.19
C LYS A 126 -15.08 -5.10 4.80
N GLY A 127 -14.09 -5.90 4.40
CA GLY A 127 -14.17 -6.81 3.26
C GLY A 127 -14.04 -8.27 3.71
N GLU A 128 -14.51 -9.19 2.89
CA GLU A 128 -14.40 -10.64 3.13
C GLU A 128 -13.60 -11.30 2.01
N PRO A 129 -12.26 -11.09 1.93
CA PRO A 129 -11.45 -11.72 0.92
C PRO A 129 -11.34 -13.22 1.20
N ASP A 130 -11.39 -14.01 0.16
CA ASP A 130 -11.02 -15.42 0.24
C ASP A 130 -9.49 -15.55 0.19
N GLY A 131 -8.92 -16.20 1.20
CA GLY A 131 -7.48 -16.50 1.23
C GLY A 131 -7.01 -17.44 0.13
N SER A 132 -7.90 -18.01 -0.69
CA SER A 132 -7.55 -18.83 -1.86
C SER A 132 -6.77 -18.06 -2.91
N SER A 133 -6.89 -16.75 -2.96
CA SER A 133 -6.14 -15.87 -3.86
C SER A 133 -4.70 -15.56 -3.38
N PHE A 134 -4.28 -16.04 -2.22
CA PHE A 134 -2.91 -15.83 -1.73
C PHE A 134 -1.89 -16.59 -2.57
N PRO A 135 -0.72 -15.98 -2.88
CA PRO A 135 0.22 -16.51 -3.86
C PRO A 135 0.89 -17.84 -3.46
N ASN A 136 0.92 -18.19 -2.18
CA ASN A 136 1.72 -19.31 -1.70
C ASN A 136 1.10 -20.71 -1.92
N GLY A 137 0.04 -20.83 -2.68
CA GLY A 137 -0.50 -22.09 -3.25
C GLY A 137 -0.56 -23.35 -2.38
N SER A 138 -0.05 -23.32 -1.14
CA SER A 138 0.03 -24.46 -0.25
C SER A 138 -1.34 -24.96 0.19
N LEU A 139 -1.42 -26.20 0.60
CA LEU A 139 -2.62 -26.79 1.18
C LEU A 139 -3.19 -25.89 2.28
N ARG A 140 -4.42 -25.45 2.09
CA ARG A 140 -5.11 -24.54 2.99
C ARG A 140 -6.28 -25.23 3.63
N MET A 141 -6.36 -25.11 4.93
CA MET A 141 -7.63 -25.35 5.58
C MET A 141 -8.55 -24.16 5.28
N THR A 142 -9.72 -24.41 4.73
CA THR A 142 -10.67 -23.38 4.31
C THR A 142 -10.98 -22.36 5.42
N ASN A 143 -11.08 -22.83 6.67
CA ASN A 143 -11.27 -21.98 7.83
C ASN A 143 -10.05 -21.09 8.15
N ALA A 144 -8.85 -21.51 7.83
CA ALA A 144 -7.64 -20.72 8.03
C ALA A 144 -7.43 -19.69 6.89
N ALA A 145 -7.98 -19.98 5.70
CA ALA A 145 -7.91 -19.10 4.54
C ALA A 145 -8.91 -17.95 4.58
N ARG A 146 -10.01 -18.12 5.32
CA ARG A 146 -11.05 -17.09 5.47
C ARG A 146 -10.69 -16.09 6.56
N GLY A 147 -11.06 -14.85 6.33
CA GLY A 147 -10.87 -13.76 7.26
C GLY A 147 -11.52 -12.49 6.76
N TYR A 148 -11.21 -11.41 7.43
CA TYR A 148 -11.74 -10.10 7.11
C TYR A 148 -10.61 -9.13 6.86
N THR A 149 -10.75 -8.32 5.82
CA THR A 149 -10.05 -7.03 5.79
C THR A 149 -10.78 -6.06 6.70
N ALA A 150 -10.04 -5.24 7.39
CA ALA A 150 -10.58 -4.12 8.14
C ALA A 150 -9.83 -2.85 7.74
N TRP A 151 -10.58 -1.80 7.42
CA TRP A 151 -9.98 -0.52 7.11
C TRP A 151 -9.08 -0.04 8.26
N ASP A 152 -7.90 0.46 7.90
CA ASP A 152 -7.00 1.14 8.81
C ASP A 152 -7.10 2.65 8.59
N PRO A 153 -7.87 3.38 9.40
CA PRO A 153 -8.05 4.82 9.24
C PRO A 153 -6.80 5.63 9.55
N THR A 154 -5.77 5.03 10.15
CA THR A 154 -4.48 5.70 10.39
C THR A 154 -3.62 5.83 9.13
N SER A 155 -3.97 5.08 8.09
CA SER A 155 -3.36 5.18 6.77
C SER A 155 -4.37 5.78 5.78
N PRO A 156 -4.06 6.88 5.11
CA PRO A 156 -5.01 7.51 4.19
C PRO A 156 -5.25 6.63 2.97
N ALA A 157 -6.49 6.61 2.47
CA ALA A 157 -6.81 6.04 1.17
C ALA A 157 -6.21 6.90 0.06
N TYR A 158 -5.89 6.28 -1.07
CA TYR A 158 -5.26 6.98 -2.19
C TYR A 158 -5.73 6.42 -3.52
N ILE A 159 -5.60 7.21 -4.57
CA ILE A 159 -5.90 6.78 -5.93
C ILE A 159 -4.60 6.30 -6.58
N MET A 160 -4.60 5.08 -7.07
CA MET A 160 -3.54 4.54 -7.89
C MET A 160 -3.92 4.70 -9.36
N GLN A 161 -3.16 5.51 -10.06
CA GLN A 161 -3.30 5.73 -11.50
C GLN A 161 -2.61 4.61 -12.27
N THR A 162 -3.20 4.17 -13.35
CA THR A 162 -2.62 3.22 -14.29
C THR A 162 -2.95 3.66 -15.72
N ASP A 163 -2.24 3.12 -16.71
CA ASP A 163 -2.48 3.44 -18.13
C ASP A 163 -3.93 3.19 -18.59
N ASN A 164 -4.64 2.29 -17.91
CA ASN A 164 -6.00 1.87 -18.28
C ASN A 164 -7.09 2.42 -17.34
N GLY A 165 -6.75 3.31 -16.43
CA GLY A 165 -7.69 3.88 -15.46
C GLY A 165 -7.11 4.03 -14.06
N ALA A 166 -7.99 4.20 -13.09
CA ALA A 166 -7.60 4.44 -11.71
C ALA A 166 -8.42 3.60 -10.73
N THR A 167 -7.82 3.25 -9.60
CA THR A 167 -8.45 2.49 -8.53
C THR A 167 -8.27 3.22 -7.20
N LEU A 168 -9.32 3.34 -6.41
CA LEU A 168 -9.24 3.80 -5.02
C LEU A 168 -8.65 2.68 -4.16
N MET A 169 -7.47 2.90 -3.61
CA MET A 169 -6.79 1.97 -2.72
C MET A 169 -7.11 2.32 -1.26
N ILE A 170 -7.63 1.34 -0.53
CA ILE A 170 -8.05 1.48 0.87
C ILE A 170 -7.10 0.65 1.73
N PRO A 171 -6.14 1.28 2.42
CA PRO A 171 -5.22 0.56 3.30
C PRO A 171 -5.97 -0.17 4.40
N SER A 172 -5.71 -1.48 4.50
CA SER A 172 -6.47 -2.38 5.35
C SER A 172 -5.54 -3.34 6.07
N VAL A 173 -6.07 -3.96 7.10
CA VAL A 173 -5.47 -5.10 7.80
C VAL A 173 -6.25 -6.36 7.45
N PHE A 174 -5.63 -7.53 7.58
CA PHE A 174 -6.27 -8.81 7.38
C PHE A 174 -6.17 -9.67 8.64
N ARG A 175 -7.31 -10.12 9.12
CA ARG A 175 -7.43 -10.96 10.32
C ARG A 175 -8.28 -12.19 10.06
N SER A 176 -8.03 -13.27 10.79
CA SER A 176 -8.89 -14.45 10.79
C SER A 176 -10.25 -14.18 11.46
N TRP A 177 -11.17 -15.13 11.35
CA TRP A 177 -12.44 -15.15 12.11
C TRP A 177 -12.23 -14.96 13.60
N THR A 178 -11.22 -15.62 14.16
CA THR A 178 -10.90 -15.66 15.59
C THR A 178 -10.08 -14.45 16.04
N GLY A 179 -9.69 -13.55 15.10
CA GLY A 179 -9.01 -12.30 15.38
C GLY A 179 -7.49 -12.34 15.33
N GLU A 180 -6.90 -13.49 14.93
CA GLU A 180 -5.44 -13.57 14.75
C GLU A 180 -5.01 -12.74 13.54
N ALA A 181 -3.83 -12.16 13.64
CA ALA A 181 -3.19 -11.47 12.54
C ALA A 181 -2.88 -12.45 11.39
N ARG A 182 -3.29 -12.09 10.20
CA ARG A 182 -2.98 -12.80 8.95
C ARG A 182 -2.18 -11.92 7.99
N ASP A 183 -1.77 -10.76 8.45
CA ASP A 183 -0.96 -9.78 7.72
C ASP A 183 0.20 -9.26 8.58
N LYS A 184 0.99 -8.37 8.00
CA LYS A 184 2.13 -7.73 8.67
C LYS A 184 1.73 -6.46 9.43
N LYS A 185 0.63 -5.82 9.05
CA LYS A 185 0.23 -4.53 9.60
C LYS A 185 -0.40 -4.64 11.00
N ILE A 186 -1.17 -5.69 11.29
CA ILE A 186 -1.74 -5.91 12.62
C ILE A 186 -0.67 -6.00 13.70
N PRO A 187 0.40 -6.80 13.55
CA PRO A 187 1.49 -6.80 14.51
C PRO A 187 2.12 -5.41 14.71
N LEU A 188 2.33 -4.66 13.63
CA LEU A 188 2.85 -3.30 13.70
C LEU A 188 1.93 -2.38 14.51
N LEU A 189 0.64 -2.35 14.22
CA LEU A 189 -0.32 -1.51 14.93
C LEU A 189 -0.43 -1.91 16.43
N ARG A 190 -0.42 -3.19 16.72
CA ARG A 190 -0.40 -3.71 18.10
C ARG A 190 0.88 -3.34 18.84
N SER A 191 2.03 -3.40 18.17
CA SER A 191 3.32 -3.01 18.76
C SER A 191 3.35 -1.51 19.07
N ASN A 192 2.84 -0.67 18.17
CA ASN A 192 2.71 0.77 18.39
C ASN A 192 1.82 1.09 19.59
N ALA A 193 0.68 0.41 19.73
CA ALA A 193 -0.20 0.56 20.88
C ALA A 193 0.48 0.12 22.19
N ALA A 194 1.22 -0.98 22.17
CA ALA A 194 1.98 -1.45 23.35
C ALA A 194 3.11 -0.49 23.72
N MET A 195 3.85 0.00 22.73
CA MET A 195 4.91 0.99 22.91
C MET A 195 4.36 2.30 23.49
N ASN A 196 3.27 2.83 22.93
CA ASN A 196 2.61 4.02 23.43
C ASN A 196 2.26 3.88 24.93
N LYS A 197 1.65 2.76 25.32
CA LYS A 197 1.29 2.48 26.72
C LYS A 197 2.52 2.43 27.63
N ALA A 198 3.58 1.76 27.21
CA ALA A 198 4.81 1.63 27.99
C ALA A 198 5.55 2.96 28.12
N ALA A 199 5.69 3.70 27.02
CA ALA A 199 6.38 4.98 26.99
C ALA A 199 5.63 6.06 27.80
N GLN A 200 4.30 6.13 27.72
CA GLN A 200 3.52 7.02 28.59
C GLN A 200 3.74 6.73 30.07
N ARG A 201 3.87 5.45 30.45
CA ARG A 201 4.17 5.09 31.83
C ARG A 201 5.53 5.61 32.26
N VAL A 202 6.55 5.50 31.43
CA VAL A 202 7.89 6.04 31.73
C VAL A 202 7.86 7.56 31.86
N LEU A 203 7.23 8.26 30.93
CA LEU A 203 7.16 9.71 30.95
C LEU A 203 6.43 10.26 32.18
N ARG A 204 5.34 9.59 32.59
CA ARG A 204 4.65 9.96 33.86
C ARG A 204 5.57 9.83 35.09
N LEU A 205 6.43 8.81 35.12
CA LEU A 205 7.41 8.65 36.19
C LEU A 205 8.50 9.76 36.17
N MET A 206 8.72 10.34 34.98
CA MET A 206 9.62 11.48 34.79
C MET A 206 8.95 12.84 35.05
N GLY A 207 7.66 12.85 35.39
CA GLY A 207 6.91 14.06 35.69
C GLY A 207 6.06 14.62 34.53
N GLU A 208 6.14 14.01 33.35
CA GLU A 208 5.36 14.41 32.17
C GLU A 208 3.96 13.79 32.23
N THR A 209 2.95 14.56 32.55
CA THR A 209 1.58 14.07 32.76
C THR A 209 0.60 14.42 31.66
N ASP A 210 0.92 15.41 30.84
CA ASP A 210 0.02 15.95 29.79
C ASP A 210 0.38 15.41 28.39
N ILE A 211 0.50 14.08 28.29
CA ILE A 211 0.83 13.42 27.02
C ILE A 211 -0.36 12.55 26.60
N ALA A 212 -1.02 12.95 25.51
CA ALA A 212 -2.16 12.22 24.98
C ALA A 212 -1.76 10.92 24.26
N THR A 213 -0.71 10.98 23.45
CA THR A 213 -0.29 9.85 22.58
C THR A 213 1.19 9.94 22.27
N LEU A 214 1.83 8.78 22.20
CA LEU A 214 3.19 8.61 21.70
C LEU A 214 3.18 7.70 20.49
N ASN A 215 3.79 8.15 19.41
CA ASN A 215 3.93 7.40 18.18
C ASN A 215 5.41 7.19 17.86
N SER A 216 5.74 6.02 17.33
CA SER A 216 7.01 5.81 16.67
C SER A 216 6.94 6.36 15.24
N SER A 217 8.02 6.97 14.79
CA SER A 217 8.21 7.33 13.39
C SER A 217 9.26 6.43 12.76
N CYS A 218 9.10 6.13 11.50
CA CYS A 218 10.14 5.48 10.70
C CYS A 218 10.22 6.14 9.34
N GLY A 219 11.40 6.17 8.76
CA GLY A 219 11.64 6.55 7.38
C GLY A 219 11.79 5.30 6.52
N ALA A 220 11.19 5.28 5.34
CA ALA A 220 11.43 4.24 4.36
C ALA A 220 12.74 4.55 3.63
N GLU A 221 13.57 3.52 3.47
CA GLU A 221 14.81 3.55 2.70
C GLU A 221 14.78 2.48 1.63
N GLN A 222 15.44 2.74 0.53
CA GLN A 222 15.70 1.75 -0.52
C GLN A 222 17.20 1.63 -0.72
N GLU A 223 17.67 0.39 -0.68
CA GLU A 223 19.04 0.05 -1.04
C GLU A 223 19.03 -0.68 -2.37
N TYR A 224 19.85 -0.23 -3.31
CA TYR A 224 19.93 -0.84 -4.63
C TYR A 224 21.34 -0.70 -5.22
N PHE A 225 21.63 -1.58 -6.16
CA PHE A 225 22.84 -1.53 -6.97
C PHE A 225 22.47 -1.29 -8.43
N LEU A 226 23.23 -0.44 -9.10
CA LEU A 226 23.13 -0.32 -10.54
C LEU A 226 23.78 -1.54 -11.20
N VAL A 227 23.03 -2.19 -12.06
CA VAL A 227 23.48 -3.34 -12.84
C VAL A 227 23.35 -3.00 -14.31
N ASP A 228 24.36 -3.36 -15.09
CA ASP A 228 24.29 -3.21 -16.54
C ASP A 228 23.07 -3.95 -17.09
N SER A 229 22.29 -3.30 -17.95
CA SER A 229 21.06 -3.85 -18.49
C SER A 229 21.27 -5.17 -19.26
N ASN A 230 22.42 -5.33 -19.92
CA ASN A 230 22.75 -6.58 -20.60
C ASN A 230 22.93 -7.74 -19.61
N PHE A 231 23.53 -7.48 -18.45
CA PHE A 231 23.65 -8.49 -17.40
C PHE A 231 22.30 -8.79 -16.74
N ALA A 232 21.47 -7.79 -16.50
CA ALA A 232 20.12 -7.97 -15.99
C ALA A 232 19.27 -8.81 -16.96
N ASN A 233 19.35 -8.50 -18.26
CA ASN A 233 18.64 -9.22 -19.32
C ASN A 233 19.14 -10.66 -19.52
N ALA A 234 20.37 -10.97 -19.13
CA ALA A 234 20.92 -12.32 -19.13
C ALA A 234 20.40 -13.19 -17.95
N ARG A 235 19.70 -12.58 -16.99
CA ARG A 235 19.15 -13.23 -15.81
C ARG A 235 17.67 -13.58 -16.00
N PRO A 236 17.30 -14.86 -16.23
CA PRO A 236 15.89 -15.25 -16.46
C PRO A 236 14.98 -14.91 -15.27
N ASP A 237 15.46 -14.98 -14.06
CA ASP A 237 14.69 -14.63 -12.86
C ASP A 237 14.35 -13.13 -12.81
N LEU A 238 15.30 -12.24 -13.09
CA LEU A 238 15.06 -10.81 -13.16
C LEU A 238 14.10 -10.47 -14.31
N LEU A 239 14.34 -11.06 -15.48
CA LEU A 239 13.55 -10.79 -16.67
C LEU A 239 12.09 -11.27 -16.56
N LEU A 240 11.88 -12.46 -16.01
CA LEU A 240 10.56 -13.12 -15.97
C LEU A 240 9.76 -12.82 -14.70
N ALA A 241 10.43 -12.57 -13.59
CA ALA A 241 9.79 -12.37 -12.30
C ALA A 241 9.98 -10.94 -11.72
N GLY A 242 10.82 -10.11 -12.34
CA GLY A 242 11.15 -8.77 -11.84
C GLY A 242 11.91 -8.77 -10.52
N ARG A 243 12.41 -9.92 -10.08
CA ARG A 243 13.16 -10.07 -8.82
C ARG A 243 14.13 -11.23 -8.86
N THR A 244 15.09 -11.23 -7.97
CA THR A 244 15.99 -12.36 -7.74
C THR A 244 15.20 -13.52 -7.12
N LEU A 245 15.23 -14.71 -7.76
CA LEU A 245 14.63 -15.94 -7.23
C LEU A 245 15.64 -16.81 -6.50
N PHE A 246 16.88 -16.81 -6.95
CA PHE A 246 17.92 -17.71 -6.46
C PHE A 246 18.90 -17.04 -5.49
N GLY A 247 18.59 -15.89 -4.99
CA GLY A 247 19.42 -15.14 -4.05
C GLY A 247 20.89 -15.03 -4.52
N ALA A 248 21.34 -13.86 -4.80
CA ALA A 248 22.77 -13.63 -4.97
C ALA A 248 23.25 -12.72 -3.84
N PRO A 249 24.42 -12.95 -3.28
CA PRO A 249 25.02 -11.98 -2.38
C PRO A 249 25.16 -10.64 -3.13
N PRO A 250 25.13 -9.50 -2.43
CA PRO A 250 25.39 -8.20 -3.04
C PRO A 250 26.76 -8.19 -3.72
N ALA A 251 26.93 -7.32 -4.70
CA ALA A 251 28.19 -7.18 -5.44
C ALA A 251 29.37 -6.83 -4.53
N LYS A 252 29.09 -6.15 -3.42
CA LYS A 252 30.01 -5.91 -2.31
C LYS A 252 29.41 -6.42 -1.02
N GLY A 253 30.23 -7.00 -0.14
CA GLY A 253 29.90 -7.21 1.27
C GLY A 253 29.88 -5.89 2.03
N GLN A 254 29.44 -5.92 3.27
CA GLN A 254 29.46 -4.74 4.16
C GLN A 254 30.78 -4.63 4.97
N GLU A 255 31.79 -5.32 4.53
CA GLU A 255 33.11 -5.23 5.14
C GLU A 255 33.69 -3.85 4.92
N PHE A 256 34.37 -3.33 5.94
CA PHE A 256 35.04 -2.02 5.91
C PHE A 256 34.14 -0.80 5.65
N ASP A 257 32.84 -0.92 5.96
CA ASP A 257 31.86 0.17 5.81
C ASP A 257 31.75 0.76 4.39
N ASP A 258 32.10 0.00 3.37
CA ASP A 258 32.18 0.44 1.97
C ASP A 258 30.85 0.96 1.40
N HIS A 259 29.70 0.57 2.01
CA HIS A 259 28.39 0.97 1.54
C HIS A 259 27.92 2.33 2.10
N TYR A 260 28.50 2.78 3.21
CA TYR A 260 28.01 3.94 3.96
C TYR A 260 28.97 5.12 3.93
N PHE A 261 30.23 4.88 3.64
CA PHE A 261 31.27 5.90 3.68
C PHE A 261 31.98 6.00 2.32
N GLY A 262 31.73 7.07 1.62
CA GLY A 262 32.33 7.32 0.33
C GLY A 262 31.55 8.34 -0.49
N ALA A 263 32.17 8.87 -1.52
CA ALA A 263 31.51 9.73 -2.48
C ALA A 263 30.61 8.89 -3.40
N ILE A 264 29.47 9.42 -3.76
CA ILE A 264 28.58 8.81 -4.76
C ILE A 264 29.29 8.88 -6.11
N PRO A 265 29.52 7.75 -6.81
CA PRO A 265 30.09 7.78 -8.15
C PRO A 265 29.18 8.59 -9.11
N THR A 266 29.78 9.36 -10.00
CA THR A 266 29.06 10.23 -10.95
C THR A 266 27.98 9.46 -11.74
N ARG A 267 28.28 8.23 -12.15
CA ARG A 267 27.32 7.37 -12.87
C ARG A 267 26.07 7.06 -12.05
N VAL A 268 26.23 6.83 -10.74
CA VAL A 268 25.11 6.59 -9.82
C VAL A 268 24.35 7.89 -9.57
N GLN A 269 25.06 9.00 -9.40
CA GLN A 269 24.43 10.30 -9.19
C GLN A 269 23.55 10.72 -10.38
N VAL A 270 24.03 10.52 -11.60
CA VAL A 270 23.24 10.79 -12.82
C VAL A 270 21.98 9.94 -12.87
N PHE A 271 22.08 8.65 -12.54
CA PHE A 271 20.93 7.77 -12.44
C PHE A 271 19.94 8.24 -11.38
N MET A 272 20.40 8.61 -10.20
CA MET A 272 19.53 9.10 -9.12
C MET A 272 18.79 10.37 -9.54
N GLN A 273 19.46 11.31 -10.19
CA GLN A 273 18.84 12.53 -10.70
C GLN A 273 17.75 12.23 -11.73
N ASP A 274 18.05 11.34 -12.68
CA ASP A 274 17.08 10.94 -13.70
C ASP A 274 15.87 10.21 -13.09
N TYR A 275 16.09 9.38 -12.10
CA TYR A 275 15.03 8.68 -11.35
C TYR A 275 14.16 9.65 -10.53
N GLU A 276 14.76 10.64 -9.89
CA GLU A 276 14.05 11.67 -9.11
C GLU A 276 13.23 12.62 -10.00
N ASP A 277 13.67 12.83 -11.22
CA ASP A 277 13.00 13.68 -12.21
C ASP A 277 11.77 12.99 -12.85
N GLN A 278 11.66 11.67 -12.77
CA GLN A 278 10.54 10.86 -13.27
C GLN A 278 9.49 10.58 -12.21
#